data_deaa4bcc483e0043a5e55c9a6a098163
#
_entry.id   deaa4bcc483e0043a5e55c9a6a098163
#
_cell.length_a   1.000
_cell.length_b   1.000
_cell.length_c   1.000
_cell.angle_alpha   90.00
_cell.angle_beta   90.00
_cell.angle_gamma   90.00
#
_symmetry.space_group_name_H-M   'P 1'
#
loop_
_entity.id
_entity.type
_entity.pdbx_description
1 polymer ?
#
loop_
_entity_poly.entity_id
_entity_poly.type
_entity_poly.pdbx_seq_one_letter_code
_entity_poly.pdbx_strand_id
1 'polypeptide(L)'
;FNWHKNFVFEEKDIKDLDYLYDCDYVINFAAESHVGNSIIDSEVFIDTNVGGVRNLLELIRHKPKNVNNRPILFHISTDEVYGDIEDGEHTEEHLLHPSNPYSASKASADMLILAWARTYNVEYVILRPTNNYGIGQYPEKLIPLSVKNMIRGRKVRLHNGGTPIRNWLHADDTAEAVM
;
A
#
# COMPACT_ATOMS: atom_id res chain seq x y z
N PHE A 1 17.72 -11.79 8.29
CA PHE A 1 17.57 -10.40 8.72
C PHE A 1 18.39 -10.20 9.99
N ASN A 2 19.34 -9.25 9.98
CA ASN A 2 20.01 -8.82 11.19
C ASN A 2 19.09 -7.83 11.91
N TRP A 3 18.35 -8.31 12.90
CA TRP A 3 17.48 -7.47 13.72
C TRP A 3 18.34 -6.50 14.53
N HIS A 4 18.08 -5.21 14.38
CA HIS A 4 18.72 -4.21 15.24
C HIS A 4 18.20 -4.40 16.69
N LYS A 5 19.07 -4.18 17.71
CA LYS A 5 18.73 -4.37 19.13
C LYS A 5 17.49 -3.58 19.61
N ASN A 6 17.10 -2.56 18.85
CA ASN A 6 15.94 -1.70 19.13
C ASN A 6 14.72 -2.10 18.29
N PHE A 7 14.74 -3.26 17.60
CA PHE A 7 13.64 -3.77 16.81
C PHE A 7 12.76 -4.71 17.65
N VAL A 8 11.45 -4.48 17.61
CA VAL A 8 10.43 -5.36 18.19
C VAL A 8 9.56 -5.87 17.05
N PHE A 9 9.40 -7.18 16.97
CA PHE A 9 8.51 -7.83 16.01
C PHE A 9 7.27 -8.36 16.71
N GLU A 10 6.10 -8.00 16.19
CA GLU A 10 4.81 -8.58 16.57
C GLU A 10 4.12 -9.14 15.34
N GLU A 11 3.72 -10.40 15.39
CA GLU A 11 2.91 -11.03 14.36
C GLU A 11 1.42 -10.76 14.67
N LYS A 12 0.86 -9.72 14.05
CA LYS A 12 -0.52 -9.28 14.29
C LYS A 12 -1.10 -8.67 13.02
N ASP A 13 -2.35 -8.98 12.73
CA ASP A 13 -3.08 -8.30 11.65
C ASP A 13 -3.37 -6.84 12.07
N ILE A 14 -3.26 -5.91 11.13
CA ILE A 14 -3.54 -4.49 11.42
C ILE A 14 -5.00 -4.25 11.84
N LYS A 15 -5.93 -5.13 11.48
CA LYS A 15 -7.33 -5.08 11.94
C LYS A 15 -7.48 -5.37 13.42
N ASP A 16 -6.59 -6.21 13.96
CA ASP A 16 -6.64 -6.73 15.32
C ASP A 16 -5.70 -5.97 16.27
N LEU A 17 -5.05 -4.91 15.78
CA LEU A 17 -4.26 -4.03 16.63
C LEU A 17 -5.19 -3.32 17.62
N ASP A 18 -4.84 -3.39 18.89
CA ASP A 18 -5.56 -2.77 20.00
C ASP A 18 -4.79 -1.60 20.63
N TYR A 19 -3.54 -1.42 20.26
CA TYR A 19 -2.68 -0.31 20.69
C TYR A 19 -1.64 0.05 19.62
N LEU A 20 -1.07 1.24 19.77
CA LEU A 20 0.16 1.67 19.10
C LEU A 20 1.22 1.97 20.16
N TYR A 21 2.44 1.53 19.91
CA TYR A 21 3.61 1.96 20.68
C TYR A 21 3.71 3.49 20.69
N ASP A 22 4.47 4.03 21.63
CA ASP A 22 4.83 5.44 21.56
C ASP A 22 5.83 5.64 20.42
N CYS A 23 5.41 6.38 19.40
CA CYS A 23 6.15 6.57 18.16
C CYS A 23 5.77 7.90 17.51
N ASP A 24 6.70 8.45 16.74
CA ASP A 24 6.49 9.68 15.96
C ASP A 24 5.81 9.40 14.62
N TYR A 25 5.98 8.21 14.08
CA TYR A 25 5.50 7.82 12.75
C TYR A 25 4.86 6.44 12.78
N VAL A 26 3.79 6.28 12.03
CA VAL A 26 3.19 4.99 11.67
C VAL A 26 3.31 4.83 10.16
N ILE A 27 4.10 3.86 9.69
CA ILE A 27 4.27 3.59 8.27
C ILE A 27 3.48 2.34 7.92
N ASN A 28 2.41 2.50 7.13
CA ASN A 28 1.51 1.41 6.76
C ASN A 28 1.83 0.86 5.38
N PHE A 29 2.55 -0.28 5.34
CA PHE A 29 2.74 -1.10 4.16
C PHE A 29 1.76 -2.28 4.08
N ALA A 30 1.02 -2.56 5.16
CA ALA A 30 0.13 -3.71 5.21
C ALA A 30 -1.05 -3.54 4.24
N ALA A 31 -1.18 -4.45 3.30
CA ALA A 31 -2.28 -4.48 2.33
C ALA A 31 -2.35 -5.82 1.60
N GLU A 32 -3.55 -6.21 1.22
CA GLU A 32 -3.74 -7.16 0.13
C GLU A 32 -3.49 -6.44 -1.21
N SER A 33 -2.70 -7.04 -2.12
CA SER A 33 -2.16 -6.32 -3.28
C SER A 33 -2.25 -7.05 -4.63
N HIS A 34 -2.92 -8.21 -4.70
CA HIS A 34 -3.00 -8.99 -5.94
C HIS A 34 -4.31 -8.73 -6.69
N VAL A 35 -4.26 -7.90 -7.75
CA VAL A 35 -5.45 -7.51 -8.55
C VAL A 35 -6.28 -8.73 -8.98
N GLY A 36 -5.66 -9.79 -9.53
CA GLY A 36 -6.38 -10.99 -9.95
C GLY A 36 -7.17 -11.65 -8.81
N ASN A 37 -6.61 -11.72 -7.61
CA ASN A 37 -7.30 -12.27 -6.44
C ASN A 37 -8.46 -11.37 -6.01
N SER A 38 -8.32 -10.05 -6.12
CA SER A 38 -9.40 -9.11 -5.78
C SER A 38 -10.63 -9.22 -6.67
N ILE A 39 -10.45 -9.70 -7.90
CA ILE A 39 -11.55 -9.94 -8.84
C ILE A 39 -12.29 -11.24 -8.48
N ILE A 40 -11.57 -12.23 -7.93
CA ILE A 40 -12.15 -13.51 -7.52
C ILE A 40 -12.88 -13.37 -6.18
N ASP A 41 -12.22 -12.72 -5.23
CA ASP A 41 -12.74 -12.47 -3.89
C ASP A 41 -12.27 -11.10 -3.40
N SER A 42 -13.19 -10.17 -3.31
CA SER A 42 -12.90 -8.80 -2.87
C SER A 42 -13.03 -8.58 -1.37
N GLU A 43 -13.62 -9.51 -0.63
CA GLU A 43 -13.93 -9.34 0.80
C GLU A 43 -12.66 -9.10 1.61
N VAL A 44 -11.65 -9.93 1.43
CA VAL A 44 -10.37 -9.80 2.14
C VAL A 44 -9.66 -8.46 1.85
N PHE A 45 -9.83 -7.92 0.63
CA PHE A 45 -9.26 -6.62 0.26
C PHE A 45 -9.95 -5.47 0.98
N ILE A 46 -11.27 -5.51 1.08
CA ILE A 46 -12.02 -4.50 1.84
C ILE A 46 -11.68 -4.60 3.33
N ASP A 47 -11.70 -5.79 3.88
CA ASP A 47 -11.40 -6.02 5.29
C ASP A 47 -10.01 -5.54 5.68
N THR A 48 -8.99 -5.91 4.89
CA THR A 48 -7.60 -5.56 5.19
C THR A 48 -7.30 -4.10 4.83
N ASN A 49 -7.57 -3.70 3.57
CA ASN A 49 -7.11 -2.41 3.07
C ASN A 49 -7.96 -1.25 3.61
N VAL A 50 -9.26 -1.46 3.84
CA VAL A 50 -10.14 -0.43 4.38
C VAL A 50 -10.32 -0.58 5.88
N GLY A 51 -10.67 -1.77 6.34
CA GLY A 51 -10.88 -2.07 7.75
C GLY A 51 -9.61 -1.88 8.58
N GLY A 52 -8.47 -2.38 8.11
CA GLY A 52 -7.17 -2.21 8.76
C GLY A 52 -6.75 -0.74 8.84
N VAL A 53 -6.90 0.03 7.75
CA VAL A 53 -6.59 1.47 7.76
C VAL A 53 -7.52 2.23 8.70
N ARG A 54 -8.81 1.92 8.71
CA ARG A 54 -9.73 2.50 9.70
C ARG A 54 -9.26 2.22 11.12
N ASN A 55 -8.83 0.99 11.43
CA ASN A 55 -8.34 0.64 12.75
C ASN A 55 -7.10 1.47 13.15
N LEU A 56 -6.12 1.60 12.26
CA LEU A 56 -4.93 2.44 12.50
C LEU A 56 -5.33 3.90 12.75
N LEU A 57 -6.24 4.45 11.97
CA LEU A 57 -6.73 5.83 12.12
C LEU A 57 -7.42 6.04 13.48
N GLU A 58 -8.21 5.08 13.94
CA GLU A 58 -8.83 5.14 15.27
C GLU A 58 -7.80 5.07 16.39
N LEU A 59 -6.80 4.18 16.28
CA LEU A 59 -5.72 4.09 17.25
C LEU A 59 -4.90 5.39 17.32
N ILE A 60 -4.59 6.00 16.19
CA ILE A 60 -3.88 7.29 16.11
C ILE A 60 -4.72 8.40 16.76
N ARG A 61 -6.00 8.49 16.38
CA ARG A 61 -6.93 9.52 16.88
C ARG A 61 -7.08 9.46 18.38
N HIS A 62 -7.11 8.28 18.97
CA HIS A 62 -7.33 8.08 20.41
C HIS A 62 -6.04 8.16 21.25
N LYS A 63 -4.86 8.31 20.64
CA LYS A 63 -3.65 8.58 21.44
C LYS A 63 -3.81 9.88 22.22
N PRO A 64 -3.47 9.87 23.54
CA PRO A 64 -3.57 11.06 24.38
C PRO A 64 -2.69 12.19 23.82
N LYS A 65 -3.25 13.39 23.69
CA LYS A 65 -2.52 14.59 23.24
C LYS A 65 -1.40 15.04 24.19
N ASN A 66 -1.33 14.46 25.38
CA ASN A 66 -0.44 14.92 26.46
C ASN A 66 0.93 14.24 26.46
N VAL A 67 1.13 13.22 25.63
CA VAL A 67 2.39 12.48 25.53
C VAL A 67 2.85 12.58 24.10
N ASN A 68 3.63 13.58 23.79
CA ASN A 68 4.13 13.89 22.45
C ASN A 68 3.05 13.86 21.34
N ASN A 69 3.23 14.58 20.28
CA ASN A 69 2.27 14.66 19.19
C ASN A 69 1.76 13.28 18.74
N ARG A 70 0.50 13.21 18.28
CA ARG A 70 0.01 12.00 17.61
C ARG A 70 0.97 11.64 16.48
N PRO A 71 1.23 10.33 16.23
CA PRO A 71 2.11 9.94 15.14
C PRO A 71 1.54 10.39 13.79
N ILE A 72 2.43 10.76 12.89
CA ILE A 72 2.09 11.02 11.49
C ILE A 72 1.90 9.69 10.78
N LEU A 73 0.79 9.51 10.09
CA LEU A 73 0.52 8.31 9.28
C LEU A 73 1.15 8.45 7.90
N PHE A 74 2.11 7.59 7.57
CA PHE A 74 2.57 7.36 6.20
C PHE A 74 1.83 6.17 5.61
N HIS A 75 0.96 6.39 4.66
CA HIS A 75 0.18 5.34 4.01
C HIS A 75 0.69 5.06 2.62
N ILE A 76 1.10 3.80 2.37
CA ILE A 76 1.52 3.37 1.04
C ILE A 76 0.28 2.94 0.27
N SER A 77 -0.19 3.81 -0.61
CA SER A 77 -1.27 3.59 -1.55
C SER A 77 -0.72 3.05 -2.88
N THR A 78 -1.28 3.43 -4.01
CA THR A 78 -0.87 3.02 -5.36
C THR A 78 -1.34 4.05 -6.38
N ASP A 79 -0.63 4.19 -7.49
CA ASP A 79 -1.06 4.97 -8.66
C ASP A 79 -2.35 4.40 -9.30
N GLU A 80 -2.64 3.12 -9.12
CA GLU A 80 -3.87 2.49 -9.66
C GLU A 80 -5.17 3.10 -9.12
N VAL A 81 -5.12 3.90 -8.04
CA VAL A 81 -6.29 4.63 -7.55
C VAL A 81 -6.81 5.68 -8.52
N TYR A 82 -5.96 6.16 -9.43
CA TYR A 82 -6.34 7.10 -10.48
C TYR A 82 -7.05 6.44 -11.67
N GLY A 83 -6.92 5.12 -11.83
CA GLY A 83 -7.45 4.36 -12.95
C GLY A 83 -6.52 4.33 -14.18
N ASP A 84 -7.05 3.84 -15.27
CA ASP A 84 -6.31 3.73 -16.51
C ASP A 84 -6.21 5.09 -17.22
N ILE A 85 -5.08 5.34 -17.89
CA ILE A 85 -4.85 6.52 -18.71
C ILE A 85 -4.29 6.08 -20.07
N GLU A 86 -4.85 6.58 -21.15
CA GLU A 86 -4.39 6.27 -22.51
C GLU A 86 -3.29 7.22 -22.97
N ASP A 87 -3.42 8.50 -22.67
CA ASP A 87 -2.47 9.55 -23.03
C ASP A 87 -2.21 10.50 -21.85
N GLY A 88 -0.98 10.97 -21.72
CA GLY A 88 -0.57 11.92 -20.67
C GLY A 88 -0.14 11.24 -19.38
N GLU A 89 -0.35 11.93 -18.26
CA GLU A 89 0.03 11.50 -16.92
C GLU A 89 -1.00 11.92 -15.88
N HIS A 90 -1.13 11.15 -14.82
CA HIS A 90 -1.88 11.57 -13.65
C HIS A 90 -1.02 12.45 -12.74
N THR A 91 -1.64 13.44 -12.13
CA THR A 91 -1.08 14.22 -11.02
C THR A 91 -1.87 13.94 -9.76
N GLU A 92 -1.35 14.38 -8.61
CA GLU A 92 -1.99 14.20 -7.31
C GLU A 92 -3.35 14.91 -7.20
N GLU A 93 -3.62 15.89 -8.09
CA GLU A 93 -4.88 16.64 -8.16
C GLU A 93 -6.00 15.89 -8.93
N HIS A 94 -5.67 14.81 -9.63
CA HIS A 94 -6.68 14.06 -10.37
C HIS A 94 -7.65 13.33 -9.44
N LEU A 95 -8.89 13.23 -9.90
CA LEU A 95 -9.92 12.45 -9.21
C LEU A 95 -9.55 10.96 -9.21
N LEU A 96 -9.83 10.28 -8.10
CA LEU A 96 -9.65 8.85 -8.01
C LEU A 96 -10.74 8.14 -8.82
N HIS A 97 -10.32 7.28 -9.74
CA HIS A 97 -11.21 6.53 -10.64
C HIS A 97 -10.73 5.08 -10.79
N PRO A 98 -10.69 4.31 -9.69
CA PRO A 98 -10.13 2.95 -9.67
C PRO A 98 -10.89 2.00 -10.60
N SER A 99 -10.16 1.12 -11.29
CA SER A 99 -10.69 0.22 -12.32
C SER A 99 -10.92 -1.23 -11.85
N ASN A 100 -10.53 -1.58 -10.62
CA ASN A 100 -10.67 -2.94 -10.09
C ASN A 100 -10.89 -2.91 -8.56
N PRO A 101 -11.31 -4.05 -7.93
CA PRO A 101 -11.60 -4.09 -6.50
C PRO A 101 -10.40 -3.77 -5.60
N TYR A 102 -9.17 -4.19 -5.99
CA TYR A 102 -7.97 -3.82 -5.26
C TYR A 102 -7.76 -2.30 -5.26
N SER A 103 -7.72 -1.67 -6.43
CA SER A 103 -7.52 -0.22 -6.53
C SER A 103 -8.67 0.56 -5.87
N ALA A 104 -9.91 0.04 -5.93
CA ALA A 104 -11.04 0.61 -5.22
C ALA A 104 -10.88 0.55 -3.70
N SER A 105 -10.37 -0.56 -3.14
CA SER A 105 -10.08 -0.67 -1.71
C SER A 105 -8.99 0.31 -1.26
N LYS A 106 -7.94 0.49 -2.08
CA LYS A 106 -6.86 1.47 -1.80
C LYS A 106 -7.38 2.91 -1.88
N ALA A 107 -8.18 3.25 -2.90
CA ALA A 107 -8.82 4.57 -3.02
C ALA A 107 -9.76 4.85 -1.84
N SER A 108 -10.50 3.84 -1.36
CA SER A 108 -11.35 3.95 -0.18
C SER A 108 -10.54 4.25 1.08
N ALA A 109 -9.38 3.58 1.24
CA ALA A 109 -8.45 3.86 2.34
C ALA A 109 -7.93 5.31 2.29
N ASP A 110 -7.53 5.80 1.11
CA ASP A 110 -7.13 7.19 0.91
C ASP A 110 -8.23 8.17 1.34
N MET A 111 -9.49 7.90 0.94
CA MET A 111 -10.63 8.73 1.34
C MET A 111 -10.90 8.72 2.85
N LEU A 112 -10.72 7.57 3.52
CA LEU A 112 -10.81 7.51 4.98
C LEU A 112 -9.74 8.39 5.64
N ILE A 113 -8.51 8.32 5.18
CA ILE A 113 -7.40 9.14 5.71
C ILE A 113 -7.73 10.62 5.59
N LEU A 114 -8.18 11.08 4.42
CA LEU A 114 -8.59 12.48 4.19
C LEU A 114 -9.74 12.89 5.12
N ALA A 115 -10.73 12.02 5.33
CA ALA A 115 -11.85 12.28 6.22
C ALA A 115 -11.40 12.40 7.70
N TRP A 116 -10.53 11.51 8.18
CA TRP A 116 -9.97 11.56 9.54
C TRP A 116 -9.07 12.77 9.75
N ALA A 117 -8.25 13.11 8.75
CA ALA A 117 -7.44 14.31 8.79
C ALA A 117 -8.31 15.57 8.99
N ARG A 118 -9.35 15.70 8.17
CA ARG A 118 -10.26 16.86 8.23
C ARG A 118 -11.08 16.91 9.53
N THR A 119 -11.53 15.76 10.01
CA THR A 119 -12.48 15.69 11.15
C THR A 119 -11.75 15.66 12.49
N TYR A 120 -10.62 14.97 12.58
CA TYR A 120 -9.94 14.69 13.84
C TYR A 120 -8.51 15.24 13.90
N ASN A 121 -8.07 15.97 12.87
CA ASN A 121 -6.71 16.51 12.73
C ASN A 121 -5.64 15.40 12.84
N VAL A 122 -5.85 14.26 12.17
CA VAL A 122 -4.82 13.24 11.98
C VAL A 122 -3.85 13.73 10.91
N GLU A 123 -2.57 13.80 11.23
CA GLU A 123 -1.53 14.14 10.28
C GLU A 123 -1.18 12.93 9.43
N TYR A 124 -0.98 13.13 8.13
CA TYR A 124 -0.74 12.04 7.19
C TYR A 124 0.13 12.43 6.01
N VAL A 125 0.74 11.41 5.42
CA VAL A 125 1.33 11.43 4.08
C VAL A 125 0.78 10.21 3.32
N ILE A 126 0.25 10.41 2.11
CA ILE A 126 -0.16 9.32 1.22
C ILE A 126 0.86 9.25 0.08
N LEU A 127 1.52 8.10 -0.05
CA LEU A 127 2.40 7.82 -1.18
C LEU A 127 1.66 6.90 -2.16
N ARG A 128 1.66 7.27 -3.45
CA ARG A 128 1.02 6.50 -4.53
C ARG A 128 2.06 6.03 -5.53
N PRO A 129 2.95 5.12 -5.12
CA PRO A 129 3.99 4.61 -6.01
C PRO A 129 3.37 3.80 -7.13
N THR A 130 4.05 3.80 -8.27
CA THR A 130 3.80 2.86 -9.37
C THR A 130 4.31 1.46 -9.01
N ASN A 131 4.35 0.51 -9.98
CA ASN A 131 4.76 -0.85 -9.72
C ASN A 131 6.18 -0.93 -9.16
N ASN A 132 6.29 -1.31 -7.91
CA ASN A 132 7.59 -1.52 -7.28
C ASN A 132 8.22 -2.84 -7.72
N TYR A 133 9.55 -2.84 -7.86
CA TYR A 133 10.34 -4.05 -8.06
C TYR A 133 11.62 -3.98 -7.22
N GLY A 134 12.20 -5.14 -6.91
CA GLY A 134 13.43 -5.21 -6.13
C GLY A 134 13.71 -6.60 -5.58
N ILE A 135 14.84 -6.72 -4.89
CA ILE A 135 15.25 -7.97 -4.22
C ILE A 135 14.21 -8.33 -3.16
N GLY A 136 13.80 -9.60 -3.13
CA GLY A 136 12.80 -10.09 -2.18
C GLY A 136 11.35 -9.90 -2.63
N GLN A 137 11.10 -9.35 -3.83
CA GLN A 137 9.75 -9.25 -4.35
C GLN A 137 9.07 -10.61 -4.43
N TYR A 138 7.77 -10.66 -4.12
CA TYR A 138 7.00 -11.90 -4.06
C TYR A 138 7.04 -12.65 -5.40
N PRO A 139 7.27 -13.99 -5.40
CA PRO A 139 7.59 -14.77 -6.60
C PRO A 139 6.50 -14.83 -7.68
N GLU A 140 5.26 -14.46 -7.37
CA GLU A 140 4.14 -14.41 -8.34
C GLU A 140 4.14 -13.17 -9.21
N LYS A 141 4.86 -12.13 -8.79
CA LYS A 141 4.91 -10.86 -9.53
C LYS A 141 5.69 -11.03 -10.84
N LEU A 142 5.41 -10.17 -11.81
CA LEU A 142 5.87 -10.31 -13.20
C LEU A 142 7.39 -10.52 -13.32
N ILE A 143 8.18 -9.66 -12.67
CA ILE A 143 9.65 -9.70 -12.79
C ILE A 143 10.23 -10.98 -12.19
N PRO A 144 10.02 -11.33 -10.90
CA PRO A 144 10.59 -12.55 -10.33
C PRO A 144 10.03 -13.82 -11.00
N LEU A 145 8.74 -13.84 -11.38
CA LEU A 145 8.15 -14.96 -12.08
C LEU A 145 8.79 -15.17 -13.46
N SER A 146 9.03 -14.08 -14.20
CA SER A 146 9.68 -14.12 -15.51
C SER A 146 11.10 -14.64 -15.40
N VAL A 147 11.90 -14.12 -14.47
CA VAL A 147 13.27 -14.58 -14.21
C VAL A 147 13.28 -16.07 -13.85
N LYS A 148 12.42 -16.49 -12.93
CA LYS A 148 12.28 -17.90 -12.53
C LYS A 148 11.93 -18.81 -13.71
N ASN A 149 11.04 -18.37 -14.60
CA ASN A 149 10.65 -19.15 -15.79
C ASN A 149 11.80 -19.23 -16.80
N MET A 150 12.47 -18.11 -17.07
CA MET A 150 13.62 -18.08 -18.00
C MET A 150 14.77 -18.98 -17.52
N ILE A 151 15.13 -18.94 -16.24
CA ILE A 151 16.16 -19.83 -15.66
C ILE A 151 15.79 -21.31 -15.85
N ARG A 152 14.50 -21.63 -15.84
CA ARG A 152 13.98 -23.00 -16.02
C ARG A 152 13.70 -23.37 -17.48
N GLY A 153 14.10 -22.53 -18.44
CA GLY A 153 13.81 -22.74 -19.86
C GLY A 153 12.31 -22.69 -20.21
N ARG A 154 11.48 -22.07 -19.37
CA ARG A 154 10.04 -21.97 -19.56
C ARG A 154 9.70 -20.63 -20.23
N LYS A 155 8.60 -20.63 -21.01
CA LYS A 155 8.07 -19.39 -21.60
C LYS A 155 7.51 -18.48 -20.50
N VAL A 156 7.73 -17.17 -20.66
CA VAL A 156 7.06 -16.13 -19.87
C VAL A 156 5.66 -15.92 -20.45
N ARG A 157 4.64 -15.97 -19.59
CA ARG A 157 3.27 -15.64 -19.98
C ARG A 157 3.01 -14.16 -19.73
N LEU A 158 2.56 -13.46 -20.75
CA LEU A 158 2.17 -12.05 -20.67
C LEU A 158 0.65 -11.94 -20.60
N HIS A 159 0.14 -11.13 -19.69
CA HIS A 159 -1.28 -10.81 -19.64
C HIS A 159 -1.70 -10.04 -20.90
N ASN A 160 -2.89 -10.32 -21.42
CA ASN A 160 -3.47 -9.69 -22.61
C ASN A 160 -2.46 -9.57 -23.78
N GLY A 161 -1.67 -10.62 -24.01
CA GLY A 161 -0.68 -10.62 -25.11
C GLY A 161 0.47 -9.63 -24.95
N GLY A 162 0.65 -9.04 -23.77
CA GLY A 162 1.73 -8.09 -23.49
C GLY A 162 1.37 -6.62 -23.81
N THR A 163 0.10 -6.31 -24.00
CA THR A 163 -0.36 -4.93 -24.28
C THR A 163 -0.36 -3.97 -23.09
N PRO A 164 -0.50 -4.40 -21.80
CA PRO A 164 -0.48 -3.47 -20.70
C PRO A 164 0.87 -2.73 -20.57
N ILE A 165 0.80 -1.42 -20.49
CA ILE A 165 1.94 -0.54 -20.22
C ILE A 165 1.97 -0.28 -18.72
N ARG A 166 3.17 -0.30 -18.11
CA ARG A 166 3.36 -0.06 -16.68
C ARG A 166 4.66 0.70 -16.46
N ASN A 167 4.62 1.64 -15.54
CA ASN A 167 5.82 2.25 -14.99
C ASN A 167 6.39 1.36 -13.88
N TRP A 168 7.69 1.45 -13.66
CA TRP A 168 8.41 0.63 -12.69
C TRP A 168 9.31 1.50 -11.84
N LEU A 169 9.25 1.31 -10.53
CA LEU A 169 10.03 2.03 -9.53
C LEU A 169 10.81 1.02 -8.69
N HIS A 170 12.09 1.27 -8.46
CA HIS A 170 12.85 0.41 -7.57
C HIS A 170 12.38 0.59 -6.11
N ALA A 171 12.33 -0.49 -5.35
CA ALA A 171 11.86 -0.45 -3.96
C ALA A 171 12.72 0.46 -3.07
N ASP A 172 14.01 0.62 -3.37
CA ASP A 172 14.89 1.54 -2.65
C ASP A 172 14.46 3.00 -2.85
N ASP A 173 14.03 3.38 -4.06
CA ASP A 173 13.55 4.75 -4.34
C ASP A 173 12.24 5.03 -3.57
N THR A 174 11.36 4.02 -3.47
CA THR A 174 10.15 4.14 -2.63
C THR A 174 10.52 4.26 -1.15
N ALA A 175 11.50 3.50 -0.68
CA ALA A 175 11.96 3.58 0.70
C ALA A 175 12.59 4.94 1.01
N GLU A 176 13.38 5.51 0.08
CA GLU A 176 13.95 6.85 0.20
C GLU A 176 12.87 7.93 0.27
N ALA A 177 11.78 7.77 -0.48
CA ALA A 177 10.65 8.71 -0.43
C ALA A 177 9.88 8.66 0.91
N VAL A 178 10.01 7.58 1.68
CA VAL A 178 9.38 7.45 3.01
C VAL A 178 10.27 8.03 4.11
N MET A 179 11.60 8.02 3.93
CA MET A 179 12.58 8.50 4.92
C MET A 179 12.77 10.01 4.90
#